data_23321dd587cbff63c3f030b80311ccb5
#
_entry.id   23321dd587cbff63c3f030b80311ccb5
#
_cell.length_a   1.000
_cell.length_b   1.000
_cell.length_c   1.000
_cell.angle_alpha   90.00
_cell.angle_beta   90.00
_cell.angle_gamma   90.00
#
_symmetry.space_group_name_H-M   'P 1'
#
loop_
_entity.id
_entity.type
_entity.pdbx_description
1 polymer ?
#
loop_
_entity_poly.entity_id
_entity_poly.type
_entity_poly.pdbx_seq_one_letter_code
_entity_poly.pdbx_strand_id
1 'polypeptide(L)'
;MANIGTFKQTKTGYEGTIATLSMSHKVKFIANDNKKSEDSPDYFIKSGRSDFGVAWKETKDGDEPLDYVKVLLDGPMLSKPVNAVLFDHDDGADLVWSRPKKAS
;
A
#
# COMPACT_ATOMS: atom_id res chain seq x y z
N MET A 1 -0.19 -13.96 7.21
CA MET A 1 -0.63 -12.78 6.45
C MET A 1 -2.03 -12.38 6.87
N ALA A 2 -2.29 -11.10 6.98
CA ALA A 2 -3.58 -10.60 7.37
C ALA A 2 -4.04 -9.50 6.41
N ASN A 3 -5.28 -9.58 5.95
CA ASN A 3 -5.89 -8.54 5.14
C ASN A 3 -6.27 -7.39 6.08
N ILE A 4 -5.65 -6.23 5.89
CA ILE A 4 -5.93 -5.06 6.72
C ILE A 4 -6.64 -3.94 5.95
N GLY A 5 -6.97 -4.17 4.69
CA GLY A 5 -7.69 -3.16 3.92
C GLY A 5 -8.24 -3.70 2.63
N THR A 6 -9.29 -3.06 2.16
CA THR A 6 -9.92 -3.36 0.88
C THR A 6 -10.00 -2.06 0.08
N PHE A 7 -9.59 -2.13 -1.17
CA PHE A 7 -9.46 -0.95 -2.04
C PHE A 7 -10.13 -1.19 -3.38
N LYS A 8 -10.51 -0.08 -4.02
CA LYS A 8 -11.01 -0.08 -5.39
C LYS A 8 -10.07 0.74 -6.25
N GLN A 9 -9.89 0.35 -7.49
CA GLN A 9 -9.12 1.13 -8.44
C GLN A 9 -9.86 2.40 -8.80
N THR A 10 -9.12 3.51 -8.88
CA THR A 10 -9.66 4.80 -9.30
C THR A 10 -8.82 5.35 -10.45
N LYS A 11 -9.22 6.49 -11.01
CA LYS A 11 -8.45 7.12 -12.09
C LYS A 11 -7.05 7.54 -11.66
N THR A 12 -6.86 7.83 -10.39
CA THR A 12 -5.59 8.32 -9.85
C THR A 12 -4.82 7.29 -9.05
N GLY A 13 -5.38 6.10 -8.85
CA GLY A 13 -4.74 5.06 -8.08
C GLY A 13 -5.74 4.12 -7.41
N TYR A 14 -5.79 4.17 -6.09
CA TYR A 14 -6.69 3.32 -5.30
C TYR A 14 -7.36 4.13 -4.22
N GLU A 15 -8.54 3.70 -3.82
CA GLU A 15 -9.27 4.30 -2.70
C GLU A 15 -9.93 3.18 -1.89
N GLY A 16 -9.82 3.26 -0.60
CA GLY A 16 -10.41 2.25 0.27
C GLY A 16 -10.22 2.56 1.74
N THR A 17 -10.28 1.51 2.54
CA THR A 17 -10.21 1.63 4.00
C THR A 17 -9.17 0.66 4.55
N ILE A 18 -8.32 1.16 5.44
CA ILE A 18 -7.45 0.33 6.26
C ILE A 18 -8.13 0.17 7.61
N ALA A 19 -8.36 -1.08 8.00
CA ALA A 19 -9.03 -1.37 9.26
C ALA A 19 -8.27 -2.44 10.03
N THR A 20 -7.98 -2.15 11.29
CA THR A 20 -7.39 -3.09 12.23
C THR A 20 -8.25 -3.09 13.50
N LEU A 21 -7.87 -3.88 14.49
CA LEU A 21 -8.61 -3.90 15.76
C LEU A 21 -8.62 -2.53 16.45
N SER A 22 -7.61 -1.71 16.21
CA SER A 22 -7.45 -0.44 16.92
C SER A 22 -7.74 0.77 16.05
N MET A 23 -7.91 0.61 14.71
CA MET A 23 -8.12 1.76 13.84
C MET A 23 -8.89 1.40 12.58
N SER A 24 -9.55 2.44 12.03
CA SER A 24 -10.21 2.35 10.73
C SER A 24 -10.10 3.71 10.07
N HIS A 25 -9.44 3.76 8.90
CA HIS A 25 -9.19 5.00 8.19
C HIS A 25 -9.44 4.85 6.70
N LYS A 26 -10.11 5.83 6.12
CA LYS A 26 -10.22 5.94 4.67
C LYS A 26 -8.91 6.44 4.12
N VAL A 27 -8.41 5.76 3.11
CA VAL A 27 -7.07 6.02 2.58
C VAL A 27 -7.14 6.05 1.06
N LYS A 28 -6.36 6.92 0.45
CA LYS A 28 -6.24 7.02 -1.01
C LYS A 28 -4.79 6.85 -1.42
N PHE A 29 -4.59 6.06 -2.47
CA PHE A 29 -3.30 5.95 -3.15
C PHE A 29 -3.37 6.86 -4.37
N ILE A 30 -2.54 7.89 -4.39
CA ILE A 30 -2.55 8.88 -5.46
C ILE A 30 -1.28 8.70 -6.29
N ALA A 31 -1.45 8.53 -7.61
CA ALA A 31 -0.32 8.33 -8.51
C ALA A 31 0.64 9.53 -8.46
N ASN A 32 1.93 9.23 -8.41
CA ASN A 32 2.98 10.25 -8.44
C ASN A 32 3.32 10.58 -9.89
N ASP A 33 2.84 11.70 -10.37
CA ASP A 33 3.09 12.15 -11.75
C ASP A 33 4.44 12.84 -11.93
N ASN A 34 5.17 13.03 -10.83
CA ASN A 34 6.41 13.80 -10.81
C ASN A 34 7.59 12.99 -10.27
N LYS A 35 7.73 11.76 -10.73
CA LYS A 35 8.85 10.91 -10.32
C LYS A 35 10.16 11.54 -10.79
N LYS A 36 11.07 11.80 -9.86
CA LYS A 36 12.37 12.39 -10.15
C LYS A 36 13.45 11.34 -10.41
N SER A 37 13.22 10.10 -9.99
CA SER A 37 14.15 9.00 -10.20
C SER A 37 13.39 7.69 -10.17
N GLU A 38 14.07 6.59 -10.54
CA GLU A 38 13.47 5.26 -10.47
C GLU A 38 13.12 4.84 -9.05
N ASP A 39 13.80 5.41 -8.06
CA ASP A 39 13.57 5.10 -6.65
C ASP A 39 12.41 5.90 -6.05
N SER A 40 11.88 6.86 -6.79
CA SER A 40 10.74 7.64 -6.31
C SER A 40 9.50 6.77 -6.23
N PRO A 41 8.63 6.98 -5.21
CA PRO A 41 7.43 6.16 -5.09
C PRO A 41 6.48 6.36 -6.27
N ASP A 42 5.77 5.31 -6.62
CA ASP A 42 4.76 5.36 -7.68
C ASP A 42 3.44 5.93 -7.17
N TYR A 43 3.19 5.83 -5.87
CA TYR A 43 1.99 6.36 -5.24
C TYR A 43 2.32 7.04 -3.92
N PHE A 44 1.55 8.09 -3.62
CA PHE A 44 1.50 8.66 -2.28
C PHE A 44 0.23 8.18 -1.59
N ILE A 45 0.34 7.80 -0.33
CA ILE A 45 -0.80 7.30 0.45
C ILE A 45 -1.25 8.41 1.39
N LYS A 46 -2.51 8.79 1.28
CA LYS A 46 -3.07 9.88 2.07
C LYS A 46 -4.36 9.47 2.74
N SER A 47 -4.57 10.00 3.94
CA SER A 47 -5.83 9.88 4.66
C SER A 47 -6.30 11.30 4.96
N GLY A 48 -7.30 11.76 4.21
CA GLY A 48 -7.68 13.16 4.24
C GLY A 48 -6.55 14.05 3.74
N ARG A 49 -6.09 14.98 4.59
CA ARG A 49 -4.96 15.87 4.27
C ARG A 49 -3.62 15.34 4.78
N SER A 50 -3.65 14.25 5.52
CA SER A 50 -2.45 13.72 6.14
C SER A 50 -1.75 12.72 5.24
N ASP A 51 -0.43 12.83 5.19
CA ASP A 51 0.39 11.82 4.53
C ASP A 51 0.44 10.58 5.41
N PHE A 52 0.20 9.42 4.80
CA PHE A 52 0.12 8.16 5.52
C PHE A 52 1.20 7.17 5.08
N GLY A 53 1.81 7.40 3.94
CA GLY A 53 2.86 6.54 3.45
C GLY A 53 3.11 6.69 1.96
N VAL A 54 3.85 5.75 1.41
CA VAL A 54 4.20 5.71 -0.01
C VAL A 54 4.12 4.27 -0.50
N ALA A 55 4.09 4.10 -1.83
CA ALA A 55 4.02 2.77 -2.41
C ALA A 55 4.77 2.72 -3.74
N TRP A 56 5.29 1.54 -4.05
CA TRP A 56 6.01 1.27 -5.29
C TRP A 56 5.39 0.10 -6.02
N LYS A 57 5.30 0.20 -7.33
CA LYS A 57 4.91 -0.93 -8.17
C LYS A 57 6.10 -1.88 -8.28
N GLU A 58 5.84 -3.15 -8.04
CA GLU A 58 6.87 -4.18 -8.11
C GLU A 58 6.36 -5.37 -8.92
N THR A 59 7.28 -6.13 -9.50
CA THR A 59 6.94 -7.36 -10.19
C THR A 59 7.79 -8.48 -9.62
N LYS A 60 7.15 -9.56 -9.21
CA LYS A 60 7.85 -10.74 -8.73
C LYS A 60 8.19 -11.62 -9.92
N ASP A 61 9.46 -11.89 -10.13
CA ASP A 61 9.93 -12.79 -11.18
C ASP A 61 9.74 -14.24 -10.76
N GLY A 62 9.48 -15.09 -11.74
CA GLY A 62 9.30 -16.52 -11.50
C GLY A 62 8.53 -17.17 -12.65
N ASP A 63 8.10 -18.41 -12.45
CA ASP A 63 7.32 -19.14 -13.44
C ASP A 63 5.99 -18.45 -13.72
N GLU A 64 5.45 -17.79 -12.71
CA GLU A 64 4.24 -16.98 -12.83
C GLU A 64 4.54 -15.58 -12.31
N PRO A 65 4.93 -14.64 -13.21
CA PRO A 65 5.19 -13.26 -12.78
C PRO A 65 3.95 -12.66 -12.14
N LEU A 66 4.14 -11.99 -11.00
CA LEU A 66 3.06 -11.37 -10.26
C LEU A 66 3.38 -9.90 -10.04
N ASP A 67 2.48 -9.03 -10.51
CA ASP A 67 2.57 -7.60 -10.23
C ASP A 67 1.89 -7.31 -8.90
N TYR A 68 2.55 -6.53 -8.07
CA TYR A 68 1.99 -6.11 -6.78
C TYR A 68 2.47 -4.71 -6.45
N VAL A 69 1.88 -4.12 -5.43
CA VAL A 69 2.29 -2.81 -4.96
C VAL A 69 2.86 -2.96 -3.55
N LYS A 70 4.14 -2.61 -3.42
CA LYS A 70 4.81 -2.61 -2.12
C LYS A 70 4.45 -1.34 -1.39
N VAL A 71 3.92 -1.46 -0.18
CA VAL A 71 3.35 -0.35 0.58
C VAL A 71 4.15 -0.14 1.86
N LEU A 72 4.54 1.11 2.10
CA LEU A 72 5.16 1.52 3.35
C LEU A 72 4.24 2.54 4.01
N LEU A 73 3.61 2.13 5.10
CA LEU A 73 2.77 3.01 5.90
C LEU A 73 3.62 3.62 7.01
N ASP A 74 3.68 4.95 7.05
CA ASP A 74 4.46 5.67 8.05
C ASP A 74 3.84 7.04 8.25
N GLY A 75 3.26 7.26 9.40
CA GLY A 75 2.61 8.51 9.69
C GLY A 75 2.55 8.77 11.19
N PRO A 76 2.09 9.97 11.59
CA PRO A 76 2.09 10.34 13.01
C PRO A 76 1.18 9.47 13.87
N MET A 77 0.26 8.72 13.26
CA MET A 77 -0.63 7.82 13.98
C MET A 77 -0.03 6.43 14.20
N LEU A 78 1.12 6.16 13.58
CA LEU A 78 1.78 4.87 13.67
C LEU A 78 3.03 4.98 14.53
N SER A 79 3.18 4.07 15.49
CA SER A 79 4.37 4.06 16.34
C SER A 79 5.61 3.59 15.57
N LYS A 80 5.40 2.78 14.53
CA LYS A 80 6.47 2.25 13.69
C LYS A 80 6.00 2.17 12.25
N PRO A 81 6.90 2.28 11.27
CA PRO A 81 6.53 2.04 9.88
C PRO A 81 5.99 0.62 9.71
N VAL A 82 4.98 0.50 8.86
CA VAL A 82 4.33 -0.79 8.56
C VAL A 82 4.53 -1.10 7.09
N ASN A 83 5.09 -2.28 6.82
CA ASN A 83 5.24 -2.76 5.46
C ASN A 83 4.06 -3.67 5.12
N ALA A 84 3.47 -3.45 3.97
CA ALA A 84 2.34 -4.24 3.50
C ALA A 84 2.42 -4.40 1.99
N VAL A 85 1.54 -5.21 1.43
CA VAL A 85 1.48 -5.45 0.00
C VAL A 85 0.05 -5.32 -0.47
N LEU A 86 -0.15 -4.60 -1.55
CA LEU A 86 -1.46 -4.45 -2.18
C LEU A 86 -1.52 -5.38 -3.39
N PHE A 87 -2.47 -6.30 -3.37
CA PHE A 87 -2.70 -7.23 -4.47
C PHE A 87 -3.99 -6.87 -5.18
N ASP A 88 -3.92 -6.70 -6.50
CA ASP A 88 -5.09 -6.47 -7.34
C ASP A 88 -5.86 -7.75 -7.58
N HIS A 89 -7.17 -7.64 -7.63
CA HIS A 89 -8.05 -8.69 -8.09
C HIS A 89 -9.19 -8.07 -8.90
N ASP A 90 -10.06 -8.91 -9.48
CA ASP A 90 -11.07 -8.43 -10.44
C ASP A 90 -11.99 -7.36 -9.87
N ASP A 91 -12.32 -7.43 -8.59
CA ASP A 91 -13.26 -6.52 -7.95
C ASP A 91 -12.59 -5.38 -7.17
N GLY A 92 -11.25 -5.29 -7.23
CA GLY A 92 -10.55 -4.25 -6.50
C GLY A 92 -9.15 -4.68 -6.09
N ALA A 93 -8.75 -4.37 -4.86
CA ALA A 93 -7.44 -4.73 -4.35
C ALA A 93 -7.51 -4.95 -2.84
N ASP A 94 -6.67 -5.83 -2.34
CA ASP A 94 -6.56 -6.10 -0.91
C ASP A 94 -5.19 -5.68 -0.40
N LEU A 95 -5.17 -4.98 0.72
CA LEU A 95 -3.94 -4.64 1.41
C LEU A 95 -3.66 -5.70 2.47
N VAL A 96 -2.53 -6.37 2.32
CA VAL A 96 -2.17 -7.51 3.16
C VAL A 96 -0.92 -7.17 3.96
N TRP A 97 -1.01 -7.35 5.26
CA TRP A 97 0.11 -7.17 6.17
C TRP A 97 0.69 -8.51 6.56
N SER A 98 2.01 -8.58 6.61
CA SER A 98 2.71 -9.77 7.01
C SER A 98 3.79 -9.38 8.01
N ARG A 99 3.87 -10.13 9.10
CA ARG A 99 4.90 -9.88 10.09
C ARG A 99 6.27 -10.19 9.47
N PRO A 100 7.25 -9.28 9.57
CA PRO A 100 8.58 -9.56 9.03
C PRO A 100 9.16 -10.82 9.66
N LYS A 101 9.76 -11.66 8.83
CA LYS A 101 10.46 -12.82 9.34
C LYS A 101 11.66 -12.33 10.14
N LYS A 102 11.80 -12.85 11.34
CA LYS A 102 13.02 -12.58 12.10
C LYS A 102 14.19 -13.19 11.35
N ALA A 103 15.20 -12.38 11.11
CA ALA A 103 16.47 -12.89 10.64
C ALA A 103 17.11 -13.64 11.80
N SER A 104 17.03 -14.91 11.77
CA SER A 104 17.63 -15.73 12.80
C SER A 104 18.34 -16.88 12.17
#